data_4cdbd0468cf53ac6e85cc3144b2af532
#
_entry.id   4cdbd0468cf53ac6e85cc3144b2af532
#
_cell.length_a   1.000
_cell.length_b   1.000
_cell.length_c   1.000
_cell.angle_alpha   90.00
_cell.angle_beta   90.00
_cell.angle_gamma   90.00
#
_symmetry.space_group_name_H-M   'P 1'
#
loop_
_entity.id
_entity.type
_entity.pdbx_description
1 polymer ?
#
loop_
_entity_poly.entity_id
_entity_poly.type
_entity_poly.pdbx_seq_one_letter_code
_entity_poly.pdbx_strand_id
1 'polypeptide(L)'
;MLAVSVGKMEWNGWWEEKLADESCVRLSPGESSLTEAVRALVNWIRESNVKFVIPMCNVVALSALPYLPSSCKVVSRVSSTSKMGLRLAVPDTKRISAIVAHTPGHLRELQKLDRNVASKVVFIPHGVDVAEFYPSDDAPLRDHQKLRLLYLGRLSIYDKGIDRLKPICEALLSFTDRFTLTVVGSGLDAPYLRRKLAPLQTLGLVEFQPAVLPERVPDVLRNHDVLIMPSRFEGFPNILIEAMACGVVPVASLLPGITDFIVDDGECGFLCAQDKPAHFAKCLAELCVNNSLIKQMKEKAVEKVKSKFSLEKVGTGYDRLFRSLLRETRCDFPELPIPAQVPFHPLVRPRRLVTLRRKLRSVLARLGLWRR
;
A
#
# COMPACT_ATOMS: atom_id res chain seq x y z
N MET A 1 3.23 19.09 2.67
CA MET A 1 1.83 18.57 2.55
C MET A 1 1.33 18.36 3.95
N LEU A 2 0.25 19.01 4.35
CA LEU A 2 -0.29 18.93 5.70
C LEU A 2 -1.28 17.77 5.79
N ALA A 3 -1.13 16.88 6.78
CA ALA A 3 -2.12 15.87 7.10
C ALA A 3 -3.18 16.47 8.06
N VAL A 4 -4.45 16.15 7.83
CA VAL A 4 -5.55 16.64 8.66
C VAL A 4 -6.28 15.47 9.29
N SER A 5 -6.34 15.44 10.62
CA SER A 5 -7.08 14.46 11.39
C SER A 5 -8.43 15.02 11.82
N VAL A 6 -9.51 14.26 11.59
CA VAL A 6 -10.85 14.63 11.99
C VAL A 6 -11.52 13.44 12.67
N GLY A 7 -11.96 13.61 13.92
CA GLY A 7 -12.69 12.61 14.71
C GLY A 7 -11.78 11.71 15.58
N LYS A 8 -12.43 10.74 16.27
CA LYS A 8 -11.75 9.79 17.13
C LYS A 8 -10.94 8.80 16.32
N MET A 9 -9.63 8.79 16.50
CA MET A 9 -8.73 7.76 15.99
C MET A 9 -8.10 7.05 17.16
N GLU A 10 -8.12 5.72 17.16
CA GLU A 10 -7.29 4.92 18.06
C GLU A 10 -5.88 4.96 17.50
N TRP A 11 -5.05 5.80 18.06
CA TRP A 11 -3.72 6.11 17.60
C TRP A 11 -2.71 5.49 18.57
N ASN A 12 -1.80 4.73 18.08
CA ASN A 12 -0.53 4.42 18.74
C ASN A 12 0.33 5.69 18.66
N GLY A 13 1.09 6.02 19.70
CA GLY A 13 1.81 7.28 19.94
C GLY A 13 2.57 7.95 18.78
N TRP A 14 2.81 7.25 17.66
CA TRP A 14 3.43 7.78 16.43
C TRP A 14 2.80 9.08 15.91
N TRP A 15 1.46 9.22 16.07
CA TRP A 15 0.76 10.43 15.61
C TRP A 15 0.82 11.60 16.58
N GLU A 16 1.01 11.33 17.87
CA GLU A 16 1.23 12.38 18.86
C GLU A 16 2.53 13.11 18.57
N GLU A 17 3.57 12.39 18.17
CA GLU A 17 4.83 12.94 17.70
C GLU A 17 4.65 13.76 16.41
N LYS A 18 3.89 13.28 15.43
CA LYS A 18 3.60 13.99 14.17
C LYS A 18 2.70 15.22 14.35
N LEU A 19 1.87 15.26 15.40
CA LEU A 19 1.11 16.45 15.76
C LEU A 19 2.00 17.55 16.38
N ALA A 20 3.10 17.14 17.01
CA ALA A 20 4.04 18.07 17.63
C ALA A 20 4.93 18.80 16.60
N ASP A 21 5.17 18.24 15.40
CA ASP A 21 6.00 18.84 14.35
C ASP A 21 5.22 19.73 13.36
N GLU A 22 3.96 20.09 13.67
CA GLU A 22 3.06 20.91 12.83
C GLU A 22 2.76 20.31 11.45
N SER A 23 3.21 19.10 11.15
CA SER A 23 2.90 18.41 9.89
C SER A 23 1.48 17.83 9.86
N CYS A 24 0.79 17.89 10.98
CA CYS A 24 -0.56 17.36 11.19
C CYS A 24 -1.44 18.36 11.97
N VAL A 25 -2.72 18.46 11.59
CA VAL A 25 -3.71 19.30 12.31
C VAL A 25 -4.87 18.41 12.77
N ARG A 26 -5.21 18.52 14.04
CA ARG A 26 -6.42 17.88 14.59
C ARG A 26 -7.57 18.92 14.65
N LEU A 27 -8.59 18.72 13.82
CA LEU A 27 -9.73 19.65 13.70
C LEU A 27 -10.90 19.36 14.63
N SER A 28 -11.00 18.12 15.15
CA SER A 28 -12.12 17.72 16.01
C SER A 28 -11.62 16.75 17.07
N PRO A 29 -11.64 17.11 18.35
CA PRO A 29 -11.32 16.19 19.43
C PRO A 29 -12.47 15.23 19.70
N GLY A 30 -12.19 13.93 19.77
CA GLY A 30 -13.10 12.95 20.36
C GLY A 30 -14.29 12.49 19.50
N GLU A 31 -15.45 12.36 20.11
CA GLU A 31 -16.67 11.75 19.55
C GLU A 31 -17.54 12.76 18.79
N SER A 32 -17.04 13.33 17.70
CA SER A 32 -17.84 14.22 16.84
C SER A 32 -18.77 13.43 15.95
N SER A 33 -19.97 13.94 15.72
CA SER A 33 -20.82 13.45 14.64
C SER A 33 -20.18 13.68 13.27
N LEU A 34 -20.58 12.92 12.24
CA LEU A 34 -20.11 13.14 10.87
C LEU A 34 -20.32 14.60 10.43
N THR A 35 -21.45 15.20 10.80
CA THR A 35 -21.81 16.58 10.44
C THR A 35 -20.84 17.58 11.06
N GLU A 36 -20.52 17.43 12.33
CA GLU A 36 -19.54 18.28 13.04
C GLU A 36 -18.15 18.14 12.43
N ALA A 37 -17.74 16.89 12.17
CA ALA A 37 -16.45 16.61 11.56
C ALA A 37 -16.32 17.21 10.15
N VAL A 38 -17.36 17.10 9.32
CA VAL A 38 -17.40 17.71 7.97
C VAL A 38 -17.38 19.24 8.08
N ARG A 39 -18.17 19.81 9.01
CA ARG A 39 -18.22 21.27 9.23
C ARG A 39 -16.85 21.81 9.66
N ALA A 40 -16.20 21.16 10.62
CA ALA A 40 -14.86 21.52 11.06
C ALA A 40 -13.85 21.48 9.90
N LEU A 41 -13.86 20.41 9.10
CA LEU A 41 -12.97 20.27 7.95
C LEU A 41 -13.21 21.37 6.89
N VAL A 42 -14.47 21.63 6.52
CA VAL A 42 -14.79 22.60 5.48
C VAL A 42 -14.47 24.04 5.94
N ASN A 43 -14.78 24.39 7.21
CA ASN A 43 -14.43 25.70 7.76
C ASN A 43 -12.91 25.90 7.79
N TRP A 44 -12.17 24.93 8.29
CA TRP A 44 -10.71 25.00 8.29
C TRP A 44 -10.13 25.16 6.86
N ILE A 45 -10.65 24.43 5.88
CA ILE A 45 -10.22 24.57 4.47
C ILE A 45 -10.47 25.99 3.94
N ARG A 46 -11.60 26.63 4.31
CA ARG A 46 -11.92 28.02 3.94
C ARG A 46 -10.97 29.01 4.61
N GLU A 47 -10.85 28.93 5.93
CA GLU A 47 -10.04 29.84 6.74
C GLU A 47 -8.56 29.78 6.38
N SER A 48 -8.03 28.56 6.16
CA SER A 48 -6.64 28.32 5.77
C SER A 48 -6.38 28.49 4.27
N ASN A 49 -7.39 28.87 3.47
CA ASN A 49 -7.29 29.04 2.02
C ASN A 49 -6.63 27.84 1.29
N VAL A 50 -6.99 26.63 1.70
CA VAL A 50 -6.43 25.39 1.15
C VAL A 50 -6.74 25.25 -0.33
N LYS A 51 -5.71 25.03 -1.15
CA LYS A 51 -5.85 24.93 -2.61
C LYS A 51 -6.14 23.51 -3.09
N PHE A 52 -5.66 22.50 -2.38
CA PHE A 52 -5.80 21.09 -2.76
C PHE A 52 -6.26 20.22 -1.61
N VAL A 53 -7.20 19.32 -1.88
CA VAL A 53 -7.62 18.25 -0.95
C VAL A 53 -7.41 16.89 -1.61
N ILE A 54 -6.75 15.98 -0.88
CA ILE A 54 -6.57 14.58 -1.27
C ILE A 54 -7.33 13.70 -0.28
N PRO A 55 -8.53 13.19 -0.61
CA PRO A 55 -9.45 12.58 0.37
C PRO A 55 -9.04 11.20 0.89
N MET A 56 -8.03 10.54 0.37
CA MET A 56 -7.43 9.27 0.83
C MET A 56 -8.43 8.20 1.32
N CYS A 57 -9.59 8.06 0.67
CA CYS A 57 -10.69 7.16 1.06
C CYS A 57 -11.26 7.41 2.47
N ASN A 58 -11.04 8.59 3.05
CA ASN A 58 -11.56 8.99 4.35
C ASN A 58 -13.03 9.37 4.25
N VAL A 59 -13.87 8.82 5.16
CA VAL A 59 -15.32 9.04 5.13
C VAL A 59 -15.71 10.51 5.28
N VAL A 60 -15.04 11.24 6.16
CA VAL A 60 -15.32 12.66 6.40
C VAL A 60 -14.94 13.48 5.18
N ALA A 61 -13.74 13.26 4.64
CA ALA A 61 -13.26 13.96 3.45
C ALA A 61 -14.15 13.70 2.23
N LEU A 62 -14.57 12.44 2.01
CA LEU A 62 -15.49 12.08 0.91
C LEU A 62 -16.88 12.72 1.10
N SER A 63 -17.40 12.77 2.34
CA SER A 63 -18.68 13.39 2.63
C SER A 63 -18.62 14.93 2.58
N ALA A 64 -17.44 15.52 2.70
CA ALA A 64 -17.21 16.96 2.61
C ALA A 64 -17.16 17.48 1.16
N LEU A 65 -16.92 16.62 0.15
CA LEU A 65 -16.68 17.03 -1.23
C LEU A 65 -17.72 18.03 -1.79
N PRO A 66 -19.05 17.86 -1.58
CA PRO A 66 -20.05 18.79 -2.09
C PRO A 66 -19.98 20.19 -1.49
N TYR A 67 -19.38 20.33 -0.30
CA TYR A 67 -19.37 21.55 0.51
C TYR A 67 -18.02 22.29 0.47
N LEU A 68 -17.03 21.77 -0.26
CA LEU A 68 -15.73 22.40 -0.41
C LEU A 68 -15.82 23.68 -1.22
N PRO A 69 -15.03 24.72 -0.91
CA PRO A 69 -14.94 25.94 -1.73
C PRO A 69 -14.66 25.63 -3.20
N SER A 70 -15.24 26.39 -4.12
CA SER A 70 -15.00 26.26 -5.56
C SER A 70 -13.53 26.49 -5.94
N SER A 71 -12.80 27.27 -5.14
CA SER A 71 -11.36 27.53 -5.30
C SER A 71 -10.50 26.33 -4.91
N CYS A 72 -11.04 25.36 -4.12
CA CYS A 72 -10.33 24.18 -3.68
C CYS A 72 -10.41 23.05 -4.72
N LYS A 73 -9.27 22.60 -5.24
CA LYS A 73 -9.17 21.49 -6.18
C LYS A 73 -9.12 20.15 -5.44
N VAL A 74 -9.81 19.14 -5.96
CA VAL A 74 -9.84 17.79 -5.38
C VAL A 74 -9.00 16.85 -6.26
N VAL A 75 -7.96 16.28 -5.68
CA VAL A 75 -7.10 15.29 -6.35
C VAL A 75 -7.36 13.94 -5.70
N SER A 76 -8.05 13.06 -6.40
CA SER A 76 -8.32 11.70 -5.91
C SER A 76 -7.18 10.75 -6.27
N ARG A 77 -7.08 9.62 -5.54
CA ARG A 77 -6.05 8.59 -5.76
C ARG A 77 -6.68 7.22 -5.76
N VAL A 78 -6.18 6.33 -6.63
CA VAL A 78 -6.62 4.94 -6.67
C VAL A 78 -5.86 4.13 -5.63
N SER A 79 -6.57 3.45 -4.74
CA SER A 79 -5.97 2.61 -3.69
C SER A 79 -5.86 1.13 -4.09
N SER A 80 -6.63 0.67 -5.08
CA SER A 80 -6.59 -0.70 -5.60
C SER A 80 -7.40 -0.84 -6.89
N THR A 81 -7.12 -1.88 -7.66
CA THR A 81 -7.90 -2.26 -8.86
C THR A 81 -9.26 -2.90 -8.55
N SER A 82 -9.59 -3.11 -7.27
CA SER A 82 -10.90 -3.64 -6.89
C SER A 82 -12.02 -2.67 -7.28
N LYS A 83 -13.22 -3.22 -7.57
CA LYS A 83 -14.41 -2.39 -7.87
C LYS A 83 -14.68 -1.32 -6.79
N MET A 84 -14.42 -1.64 -5.52
CA MET A 84 -14.58 -0.67 -4.42
C MET A 84 -13.46 0.38 -4.45
N GLY A 85 -12.20 -0.01 -4.67
CA GLY A 85 -11.08 0.92 -4.76
C GLY A 85 -11.25 1.93 -5.88
N LEU A 86 -11.69 1.47 -7.05
CA LEU A 86 -12.01 2.33 -8.20
C LEU A 86 -13.18 3.29 -7.90
N ARG A 87 -14.28 2.79 -7.28
CA ARG A 87 -15.40 3.64 -6.89
C ARG A 87 -15.01 4.71 -5.87
N LEU A 88 -14.16 4.37 -4.91
CA LEU A 88 -13.66 5.33 -3.91
C LEU A 88 -12.70 6.37 -4.53
N ALA A 89 -12.03 6.03 -5.62
CA ALA A 89 -11.22 6.98 -6.38
C ALA A 89 -12.07 7.96 -7.22
N VAL A 90 -13.34 7.61 -7.50
CA VAL A 90 -14.25 8.39 -8.34
C VAL A 90 -15.59 8.62 -7.60
N PRO A 91 -15.57 9.20 -6.38
CA PRO A 91 -16.78 9.32 -5.57
C PRO A 91 -17.77 10.37 -6.11
N ASP A 92 -17.26 11.46 -6.66
CA ASP A 92 -18.01 12.55 -7.31
C ASP A 92 -17.19 13.11 -8.47
N THR A 93 -17.49 12.62 -9.68
CA THR A 93 -16.76 13.00 -10.89
C THR A 93 -16.78 14.47 -11.19
N LYS A 94 -17.83 15.18 -10.75
CA LYS A 94 -17.97 16.63 -10.96
C LYS A 94 -16.98 17.41 -10.09
N ARG A 95 -16.83 17.04 -8.82
CA ARG A 95 -15.93 17.74 -7.86
C ARG A 95 -14.46 17.38 -8.02
N ILE A 96 -14.14 16.22 -8.62
CA ILE A 96 -12.75 15.79 -8.80
C ILE A 96 -12.10 16.57 -9.93
N SER A 97 -10.96 17.17 -9.64
CA SER A 97 -10.12 17.89 -10.60
C SER A 97 -9.15 16.96 -11.30
N ALA A 98 -8.55 15.99 -10.58
CA ALA A 98 -7.68 14.97 -11.14
C ALA A 98 -7.79 13.64 -10.38
N ILE A 99 -7.48 12.53 -11.06
CA ILE A 99 -7.44 11.19 -10.49
C ILE A 99 -6.06 10.60 -10.73
N VAL A 100 -5.30 10.36 -9.66
CA VAL A 100 -3.96 9.79 -9.76
C VAL A 100 -4.03 8.28 -9.81
N ALA A 101 -3.59 7.71 -10.93
CA ALA A 101 -3.32 6.29 -11.12
C ALA A 101 -1.85 6.01 -10.76
N HIS A 102 -1.58 5.00 -9.94
CA HIS A 102 -0.23 4.69 -9.48
C HIS A 102 0.43 3.53 -10.23
N THR A 103 -0.36 2.76 -10.97
CA THR A 103 0.11 1.61 -11.75
C THR A 103 -0.56 1.59 -13.12
N PRO A 104 0.06 0.95 -14.14
CA PRO A 104 -0.62 0.70 -15.43
C PRO A 104 -1.93 -0.07 -15.29
N GLY A 105 -2.05 -0.93 -14.25
CA GLY A 105 -3.30 -1.61 -13.92
C GLY A 105 -4.41 -0.63 -13.52
N HIS A 106 -4.10 0.35 -12.66
CA HIS A 106 -5.04 1.43 -12.30
C HIS A 106 -5.45 2.24 -13.53
N LEU A 107 -4.48 2.61 -14.36
CA LEU A 107 -4.74 3.40 -15.57
C LEU A 107 -5.70 2.67 -16.50
N ARG A 108 -5.43 1.39 -16.80
CA ARG A 108 -6.31 0.56 -17.66
C ARG A 108 -7.74 0.46 -17.11
N GLU A 109 -7.90 0.28 -15.80
CA GLU A 109 -9.23 0.15 -15.21
C GLU A 109 -9.99 1.48 -15.19
N LEU A 110 -9.31 2.60 -14.94
CA LEU A 110 -9.93 3.93 -14.99
C LEU A 110 -10.33 4.34 -16.41
N GLN A 111 -9.54 3.98 -17.42
CA GLN A 111 -9.84 4.26 -18.84
C GLN A 111 -11.07 3.52 -19.36
N LYS A 112 -11.48 2.43 -18.72
CA LYS A 112 -12.72 1.69 -19.04
C LYS A 112 -13.98 2.40 -18.51
N LEU A 113 -13.81 3.39 -17.63
CA LEU A 113 -14.92 4.17 -17.09
C LEU A 113 -15.37 5.25 -18.08
N ASP A 114 -16.31 6.08 -17.64
CA ASP A 114 -16.82 7.19 -18.41
C ASP A 114 -15.70 8.12 -18.92
N ARG A 115 -15.89 8.75 -20.12
CA ARG A 115 -14.91 9.65 -20.73
C ARG A 115 -14.53 10.84 -19.84
N ASN A 116 -15.49 11.34 -19.03
CA ASN A 116 -15.23 12.42 -18.08
C ASN A 116 -14.28 11.98 -16.96
N VAL A 117 -14.30 10.72 -16.58
CA VAL A 117 -13.32 10.13 -15.64
C VAL A 117 -11.99 9.98 -16.32
N ALA A 118 -11.97 9.37 -17.51
CA ALA A 118 -10.74 9.10 -18.25
C ALA A 118 -9.92 10.36 -18.55
N SER A 119 -10.58 11.49 -18.86
CA SER A 119 -9.92 12.77 -19.14
C SER A 119 -9.21 13.41 -17.93
N LYS A 120 -9.56 12.99 -16.70
CA LYS A 120 -8.98 13.50 -15.44
C LYS A 120 -7.86 12.61 -14.89
N VAL A 121 -7.57 11.50 -15.55
CA VAL A 121 -6.59 10.53 -15.05
C VAL A 121 -5.18 10.98 -15.36
N VAL A 122 -4.34 11.03 -14.33
CA VAL A 122 -2.91 11.32 -14.40
C VAL A 122 -2.14 10.14 -13.83
N PHE A 123 -1.08 9.73 -14.48
CA PHE A 123 -0.23 8.63 -14.03
C PHE A 123 0.95 9.16 -13.21
N ILE A 124 0.96 8.86 -11.92
CA ILE A 124 2.07 9.19 -11.00
C ILE A 124 2.23 8.00 -10.06
N PRO A 125 3.33 7.23 -10.13
CA PRO A 125 3.57 6.09 -9.24
C PRO A 125 3.76 6.52 -7.80
N HIS A 126 3.83 5.56 -6.87
CA HIS A 126 4.33 5.86 -5.53
C HIS A 126 5.86 6.03 -5.56
N GLY A 127 6.38 6.76 -4.58
CA GLY A 127 7.80 6.97 -4.39
C GLY A 127 8.28 6.47 -3.03
N VAL A 128 9.59 6.26 -2.95
CA VAL A 128 10.31 5.92 -1.73
C VAL A 128 11.43 6.94 -1.49
N ASP A 129 11.65 7.28 -0.23
CA ASP A 129 12.78 8.11 0.17
C ASP A 129 14.08 7.30 0.11
N VAL A 130 14.89 7.57 -0.92
CA VAL A 130 16.16 6.88 -1.12
C VAL A 130 17.27 7.35 -0.18
N ALA A 131 17.02 8.40 0.62
CA ALA A 131 17.91 8.80 1.71
C ALA A 131 17.65 7.99 2.99
N GLU A 132 16.44 7.47 3.17
CA GLU A 132 16.06 6.59 4.27
C GLU A 132 16.23 5.10 3.89
N PHE A 133 15.76 4.75 2.69
CA PHE A 133 15.82 3.38 2.13
C PHE A 133 17.00 3.28 1.16
N TYR A 134 18.12 2.75 1.64
CA TYR A 134 19.35 2.56 0.88
C TYR A 134 20.03 1.25 1.28
N PRO A 135 20.88 0.65 0.41
CA PRO A 135 21.63 -0.54 0.77
C PRO A 135 22.63 -0.26 1.90
N SER A 136 22.84 -1.22 2.79
CA SER A 136 23.91 -1.12 3.78
C SER A 136 25.26 -1.42 3.12
N ASP A 137 26.23 -0.54 3.30
CA ASP A 137 27.62 -0.77 2.89
C ASP A 137 28.29 -1.87 3.75
N ASP A 138 27.82 -2.02 5.00
CA ASP A 138 28.28 -3.01 5.98
C ASP A 138 27.49 -4.33 5.91
N ALA A 139 26.67 -4.55 4.87
CA ALA A 139 26.00 -5.84 4.74
C ALA A 139 27.10 -6.92 4.66
N PRO A 140 27.28 -7.77 5.70
CA PRO A 140 28.37 -8.71 5.72
C PRO A 140 28.33 -9.53 4.45
N LEU A 141 29.45 -9.57 3.73
CA LEU A 141 29.69 -10.53 2.67
C LEU A 141 29.29 -11.87 3.26
N ARG A 142 28.23 -12.45 2.73
CA ARG A 142 27.66 -13.66 3.32
C ARG A 142 28.72 -14.71 3.45
N ASP A 143 29.02 -15.04 4.67
CA ASP A 143 29.59 -16.34 4.95
C ASP A 143 28.51 -17.35 4.50
N HIS A 144 28.82 -18.19 3.54
CA HIS A 144 28.04 -19.01 2.62
C HIS A 144 26.87 -19.87 3.20
N GLN A 145 26.22 -19.49 4.30
CA GLN A 145 25.43 -20.47 5.02
C GLN A 145 23.94 -20.47 4.69
N LYS A 146 23.21 -19.36 4.73
CA LYS A 146 21.75 -19.37 4.50
C LYS A 146 21.23 -18.10 3.84
N LEU A 147 20.29 -18.24 2.91
CA LEU A 147 19.56 -17.12 2.31
C LEU A 147 18.53 -16.58 3.32
N ARG A 148 18.62 -15.29 3.64
CA ARG A 148 17.71 -14.63 4.60
C ARG A 148 16.48 -14.11 3.86
N LEU A 149 15.38 -14.84 3.98
CA LEU A 149 14.10 -14.50 3.39
C LEU A 149 13.29 -13.66 4.37
N LEU A 150 12.55 -12.67 3.87
CA LEU A 150 11.68 -11.80 4.63
C LEU A 150 10.26 -11.83 4.07
N TYR A 151 9.28 -11.97 4.93
CA TYR A 151 7.93 -11.48 4.72
C TYR A 151 7.70 -10.30 5.65
N LEU A 152 7.35 -9.13 5.12
CA LEU A 152 7.06 -7.94 5.92
C LEU A 152 5.71 -7.35 5.51
N GLY A 153 4.77 -7.31 6.45
CA GLY A 153 3.47 -6.71 6.19
C GLY A 153 2.33 -7.26 7.06
N ARG A 154 1.12 -6.83 6.73
CA ARG A 154 -0.08 -7.30 7.42
C ARG A 154 -0.30 -8.80 7.20
N LEU A 155 -0.52 -9.54 8.29
CA LEU A 155 -0.80 -10.96 8.25
C LEU A 155 -2.26 -11.21 7.89
N SER A 156 -2.55 -11.26 6.59
CA SER A 156 -3.87 -11.44 6.00
C SER A 156 -3.84 -12.46 4.86
N ILE A 157 -4.69 -13.47 4.95
CA ILE A 157 -4.86 -14.49 3.91
C ILE A 157 -5.51 -13.88 2.67
N TYR A 158 -6.52 -13.02 2.87
CA TYR A 158 -7.38 -12.54 1.80
C TYR A 158 -6.63 -11.78 0.70
N ASP A 159 -5.79 -10.83 1.07
CA ASP A 159 -5.09 -9.95 0.15
C ASP A 159 -3.59 -10.22 0.09
N LYS A 160 -2.94 -10.51 1.23
CA LYS A 160 -1.50 -10.72 1.32
C LYS A 160 -1.06 -12.17 1.06
N GLY A 161 -2.00 -13.11 1.00
CA GLY A 161 -1.71 -14.48 0.62
C GLY A 161 -0.75 -15.22 1.54
N ILE A 162 -0.73 -14.88 2.84
CA ILE A 162 0.22 -15.46 3.81
C ILE A 162 0.11 -16.97 3.97
N ASP A 163 -1.03 -17.54 3.63
CA ASP A 163 -1.27 -18.99 3.61
C ASP A 163 -0.41 -19.73 2.58
N ARG A 164 0.16 -19.00 1.60
CA ARG A 164 1.09 -19.54 0.59
C ARG A 164 2.52 -19.68 1.12
N LEU A 165 2.89 -19.01 2.22
CA LEU A 165 4.24 -19.08 2.77
C LEU A 165 4.63 -20.52 3.15
N LYS A 166 3.73 -21.27 3.80
CA LYS A 166 4.00 -22.65 4.15
C LYS A 166 4.30 -23.52 2.92
N PRO A 167 3.42 -23.63 1.91
CA PRO A 167 3.70 -24.45 0.74
C PRO A 167 4.91 -23.96 -0.08
N ILE A 168 5.25 -22.67 -0.05
CA ILE A 168 6.48 -22.15 -0.66
C ILE A 168 7.70 -22.68 0.07
N CYS A 169 7.74 -22.62 1.40
CA CYS A 169 8.86 -23.13 2.18
C CYS A 169 8.99 -24.67 2.06
N GLU A 170 7.87 -25.40 2.07
CA GLU A 170 7.89 -26.87 1.91
C GLU A 170 8.39 -27.26 0.51
N ALA A 171 7.98 -26.53 -0.53
CA ALA A 171 8.51 -26.75 -1.87
C ALA A 171 10.00 -26.36 -1.99
N LEU A 172 10.46 -25.31 -1.28
CA LEU A 172 11.87 -24.93 -1.25
C LEU A 172 12.74 -25.97 -0.56
N LEU A 173 12.22 -26.61 0.51
CA LEU A 173 12.92 -27.69 1.20
C LEU A 173 13.20 -28.91 0.31
N SER A 174 12.43 -29.13 -0.75
CA SER A 174 12.77 -30.19 -1.73
C SER A 174 14.01 -29.88 -2.58
N PHE A 175 14.48 -28.63 -2.57
CA PHE A 175 15.68 -28.19 -3.27
C PHE A 175 16.85 -27.94 -2.30
N THR A 176 16.58 -27.30 -1.15
CA THR A 176 17.60 -26.88 -0.18
C THR A 176 16.99 -26.51 1.16
N ASP A 177 17.76 -26.71 2.24
CA ASP A 177 17.49 -26.20 3.59
C ASP A 177 18.31 -24.94 3.94
N ARG A 178 19.06 -24.41 2.96
CA ARG A 178 19.96 -23.26 3.13
C ARG A 178 19.20 -21.93 3.08
N PHE A 179 18.14 -21.81 3.86
CA PHE A 179 17.39 -20.56 4.01
C PHE A 179 16.87 -20.38 5.43
N THR A 180 16.52 -19.16 5.77
CA THR A 180 15.69 -18.82 6.93
C THR A 180 14.63 -17.83 6.47
N LEU A 181 13.38 -17.95 6.96
CA LEU A 181 12.29 -17.03 6.70
C LEU A 181 11.93 -16.28 7.99
N THR A 182 12.11 -14.97 7.98
CA THR A 182 11.59 -14.07 9.02
C THR A 182 10.23 -13.53 8.59
N VAL A 183 9.22 -13.72 9.43
CA VAL A 183 7.86 -13.20 9.21
C VAL A 183 7.63 -12.04 10.17
N VAL A 184 7.60 -10.82 9.65
CA VAL A 184 7.42 -9.58 10.41
C VAL A 184 6.04 -9.00 10.15
N GLY A 185 5.26 -8.80 11.22
CA GLY A 185 3.96 -8.15 11.08
C GLY A 185 2.89 -8.64 12.05
N SER A 186 1.70 -8.06 11.89
CA SER A 186 0.50 -8.40 12.66
C SER A 186 -0.73 -8.50 11.76
N GLY A 187 -1.79 -9.13 12.26
CA GLY A 187 -3.04 -9.26 11.52
C GLY A 187 -3.97 -10.33 12.08
N LEU A 188 -5.21 -10.33 11.61
CA LEU A 188 -6.25 -11.26 12.10
C LEU A 188 -5.92 -12.74 11.84
N ASP A 189 -5.12 -13.01 10.81
CA ASP A 189 -4.76 -14.36 10.41
C ASP A 189 -3.40 -14.80 10.99
N ALA A 190 -2.76 -14.01 11.88
CA ALA A 190 -1.51 -14.36 12.54
C ALA A 190 -1.56 -15.72 13.30
N PRO A 191 -2.61 -16.03 14.10
CA PRO A 191 -2.69 -17.32 14.79
C PRO A 191 -2.76 -18.51 13.82
N TYR A 192 -3.44 -18.34 12.68
CA TYR A 192 -3.49 -19.37 11.64
C TYR A 192 -2.08 -19.63 11.09
N LEU A 193 -1.37 -18.55 10.70
CA LEU A 193 -0.05 -18.67 10.09
C LEU A 193 0.96 -19.30 11.06
N ARG A 194 1.00 -18.86 12.33
CA ARG A 194 1.88 -19.45 13.37
C ARG A 194 1.66 -20.95 13.51
N ARG A 195 0.41 -21.40 13.60
CA ARG A 195 0.09 -22.83 13.69
C ARG A 195 0.54 -23.61 12.45
N LYS A 196 0.38 -23.01 11.25
CA LYS A 196 0.76 -23.66 9.99
C LYS A 196 2.27 -23.78 9.80
N LEU A 197 3.02 -22.79 10.26
CA LEU A 197 4.49 -22.75 10.13
C LEU A 197 5.23 -23.34 11.36
N ALA A 198 4.51 -23.77 12.42
CA ALA A 198 5.12 -24.33 13.63
C ALA A 198 6.12 -25.46 13.35
N PRO A 199 5.88 -26.43 12.44
CA PRO A 199 6.88 -27.46 12.13
C PRO A 199 8.18 -26.88 11.57
N LEU A 200 8.10 -25.87 10.71
CA LEU A 200 9.27 -25.19 10.14
C LEU A 200 9.99 -24.32 11.17
N GLN A 201 9.24 -23.75 12.12
CA GLN A 201 9.81 -23.02 13.24
C GLN A 201 10.60 -23.94 14.17
N THR A 202 10.11 -25.14 14.45
CA THR A 202 10.82 -26.17 15.24
C THR A 202 12.12 -26.58 14.56
N LEU A 203 12.16 -26.59 13.22
CA LEU A 203 13.37 -26.86 12.44
C LEU A 203 14.34 -25.66 12.37
N GLY A 204 14.01 -24.51 12.99
CA GLY A 204 14.83 -23.29 12.92
C GLY A 204 14.85 -22.62 11.55
N LEU A 205 13.90 -22.93 10.66
CA LEU A 205 13.78 -22.38 9.31
C LEU A 205 12.84 -21.16 9.23
N VAL A 206 12.01 -20.97 10.24
CA VAL A 206 11.05 -19.86 10.29
C VAL A 206 11.09 -19.19 11.64
N GLU A 207 11.11 -17.87 11.67
CA GLU A 207 10.93 -17.06 12.86
C GLU A 207 9.83 -16.03 12.69
N PHE A 208 9.23 -15.61 13.79
CA PHE A 208 8.18 -14.58 13.81
C PHE A 208 8.61 -13.40 14.64
N GLN A 209 8.52 -12.23 14.07
CA GLN A 209 8.73 -10.97 14.76
C GLN A 209 7.44 -10.14 14.80
N PRO A 210 7.24 -9.28 15.81
CA PRO A 210 6.11 -8.36 15.86
C PRO A 210 6.15 -7.36 14.70
N ALA A 211 5.04 -6.65 14.48
CA ALA A 211 5.06 -5.49 13.60
C ALA A 211 6.02 -4.44 14.13
N VAL A 212 6.78 -3.83 13.23
CA VAL A 212 7.74 -2.78 13.54
C VAL A 212 7.16 -1.40 13.19
N LEU A 213 7.69 -0.36 13.80
CA LEU A 213 7.39 1.02 13.42
C LEU A 213 7.96 1.33 12.04
N PRO A 214 7.38 2.27 11.28
CA PRO A 214 7.85 2.64 9.95
C PRO A 214 9.35 2.96 9.90
N GLU A 215 9.87 3.67 10.89
CA GLU A 215 11.27 4.10 10.99
C GLU A 215 12.25 2.92 11.10
N ARG A 216 11.75 1.75 11.54
CA ARG A 216 12.56 0.53 11.66
C ARG A 216 12.48 -0.37 10.42
N VAL A 217 11.60 -0.06 9.47
CA VAL A 217 11.43 -0.86 8.25
C VAL A 217 12.73 -0.92 7.43
N PRO A 218 13.48 0.18 7.22
CA PRO A 218 14.75 0.12 6.48
C PRO A 218 15.77 -0.83 7.12
N ASP A 219 15.87 -0.84 8.46
CA ASP A 219 16.79 -1.73 9.18
C ASP A 219 16.40 -3.21 9.01
N VAL A 220 15.09 -3.49 9.11
CA VAL A 220 14.59 -4.85 8.88
C VAL A 220 14.90 -5.30 7.47
N LEU A 221 14.69 -4.45 6.47
CA LEU A 221 14.99 -4.77 5.07
C LEU A 221 16.48 -5.03 4.87
N ARG A 222 17.37 -4.13 5.31
CA ARG A 222 18.83 -4.27 5.17
C ARG A 222 19.39 -5.56 5.77
N ASN A 223 18.72 -6.12 6.76
CA ASN A 223 19.13 -7.38 7.40
C ASN A 223 18.71 -8.64 6.62
N HIS A 224 18.05 -8.50 5.47
CA HIS A 224 17.57 -9.62 4.67
C HIS A 224 18.04 -9.53 3.22
N ASP A 225 17.92 -10.63 2.51
CA ASP A 225 18.43 -10.77 1.15
C ASP A 225 17.34 -10.78 0.11
N VAL A 226 16.20 -11.38 0.47
CA VAL A 226 15.07 -11.59 -0.42
C VAL A 226 13.76 -11.25 0.31
N LEU A 227 12.94 -10.44 -0.32
CA LEU A 227 11.55 -10.22 0.09
C LEU A 227 10.62 -11.20 -0.62
N ILE A 228 9.87 -12.00 0.12
CA ILE A 228 8.79 -12.83 -0.42
C ILE A 228 7.47 -12.08 -0.31
N MET A 229 6.80 -11.85 -1.44
CA MET A 229 5.50 -11.20 -1.48
C MET A 229 4.47 -12.05 -2.24
N PRO A 230 3.79 -13.01 -1.57
CA PRO A 230 2.84 -13.93 -2.20
C PRO A 230 1.43 -13.34 -2.32
N SER A 231 1.30 -12.03 -2.46
CA SER A 231 0.03 -11.30 -2.44
C SER A 231 -0.93 -11.76 -3.54
N ARG A 232 -2.24 -11.76 -3.22
CA ARG A 232 -3.33 -11.97 -4.17
C ARG A 232 -3.79 -10.68 -4.82
N PHE A 233 -3.75 -9.60 -4.04
CA PHE A 233 -4.23 -8.28 -4.48
C PHE A 233 -3.34 -7.20 -3.91
N GLU A 234 -2.95 -6.25 -4.75
CA GLU A 234 -2.26 -5.02 -4.37
C GLU A 234 -2.85 -3.83 -5.14
N GLY A 235 -2.66 -2.64 -4.58
CA GLY A 235 -2.85 -1.41 -5.32
C GLY A 235 -1.51 -0.96 -5.91
N PHE A 236 -0.63 -0.52 -5.04
CA PHE A 236 0.79 -0.31 -5.28
C PHE A 236 1.53 -0.82 -4.06
N PRO A 237 2.28 -1.91 -4.16
CA PRO A 237 2.97 -2.50 -3.02
C PRO A 237 4.25 -1.73 -2.68
N ASN A 238 4.16 -0.72 -1.79
CA ASN A 238 5.30 0.10 -1.37
C ASN A 238 6.47 -0.75 -0.90
N ILE A 239 6.20 -1.83 -0.17
CA ILE A 239 7.23 -2.72 0.34
C ILE A 239 8.16 -3.27 -0.76
N LEU A 240 7.72 -3.38 -2.02
CA LEU A 240 8.59 -3.79 -3.13
C LEU A 240 9.63 -2.71 -3.45
N ILE A 241 9.19 -1.45 -3.60
CA ILE A 241 10.14 -0.36 -3.90
C ILE A 241 11.03 -0.05 -2.70
N GLU A 242 10.53 -0.20 -1.47
CA GLU A 242 11.29 -0.06 -0.22
C GLU A 242 12.38 -1.16 -0.13
N ALA A 243 12.01 -2.41 -0.38
CA ALA A 243 12.96 -3.54 -0.39
C ALA A 243 14.02 -3.37 -1.49
N MET A 244 13.59 -3.06 -2.71
CA MET A 244 14.49 -2.83 -3.85
C MET A 244 15.46 -1.66 -3.58
N ALA A 245 14.97 -0.57 -2.95
CA ALA A 245 15.82 0.55 -2.55
C ALA A 245 16.91 0.14 -1.55
N CYS A 246 16.58 -0.76 -0.62
CA CYS A 246 17.52 -1.34 0.35
C CYS A 246 18.42 -2.45 -0.24
N GLY A 247 18.34 -2.72 -1.53
CA GLY A 247 19.10 -3.81 -2.18
C GLY A 247 18.63 -5.20 -1.78
N VAL A 248 17.33 -5.37 -1.48
CA VAL A 248 16.68 -6.65 -1.19
C VAL A 248 15.96 -7.14 -2.45
N VAL A 249 16.28 -8.36 -2.89
CA VAL A 249 15.69 -8.92 -4.12
C VAL A 249 14.25 -9.34 -3.90
N PRO A 250 13.27 -8.81 -4.66
CA PRO A 250 11.88 -9.25 -4.53
C PRO A 250 11.64 -10.57 -5.27
N VAL A 251 10.96 -11.51 -4.62
CA VAL A 251 10.30 -12.67 -5.22
C VAL A 251 8.81 -12.54 -4.94
N ALA A 252 8.06 -12.09 -5.93
CA ALA A 252 6.69 -11.60 -5.75
C ALA A 252 5.68 -12.32 -6.65
N SER A 253 4.42 -12.33 -6.26
CA SER A 253 3.33 -12.77 -7.15
C SER A 253 3.25 -11.86 -8.36
N LEU A 254 3.12 -12.43 -9.55
CA LEU A 254 2.77 -11.71 -10.77
C LEU A 254 1.34 -11.17 -10.66
N LEU A 255 1.21 -9.86 -10.54
CA LEU A 255 -0.04 -9.10 -10.56
C LEU A 255 0.00 -8.17 -11.78
N PRO A 256 -0.68 -8.53 -12.89
CA PRO A 256 -0.53 -7.84 -14.17
C PRO A 256 -0.86 -6.34 -14.12
N GLY A 257 0.11 -5.52 -14.51
CA GLY A 257 0.04 -4.05 -14.48
C GLY A 257 0.27 -3.46 -13.09
N ILE A 258 0.75 -4.26 -12.14
CA ILE A 258 1.06 -3.84 -10.77
C ILE A 258 2.50 -4.24 -10.44
N THR A 259 2.77 -5.53 -10.21
CA THR A 259 4.11 -6.00 -9.82
C THR A 259 5.07 -6.06 -10.99
N ASP A 260 4.60 -6.37 -12.19
CA ASP A 260 5.36 -6.33 -13.44
C ASP A 260 5.73 -4.91 -13.92
N PHE A 261 5.10 -3.88 -13.36
CA PHE A 261 5.54 -2.50 -13.52
C PHE A 261 6.72 -2.14 -12.60
N ILE A 262 6.78 -2.76 -11.42
CA ILE A 262 7.77 -2.47 -10.39
C ILE A 262 9.02 -3.36 -10.56
N VAL A 263 8.83 -4.65 -10.81
CA VAL A 263 9.88 -5.67 -10.92
C VAL A 263 10.03 -6.10 -12.37
N ASP A 264 11.24 -5.98 -12.93
CA ASP A 264 11.60 -6.61 -14.20
C ASP A 264 12.00 -8.05 -13.90
N ASP A 265 11.16 -8.99 -14.36
CA ASP A 265 11.32 -10.43 -14.07
C ASP A 265 12.63 -10.98 -14.60
N GLY A 266 13.37 -11.69 -13.73
CA GLY A 266 14.69 -12.22 -14.03
C GLY A 266 15.83 -11.19 -14.03
N GLU A 267 15.53 -9.87 -13.91
CA GLU A 267 16.53 -8.81 -13.92
C GLU A 267 16.77 -8.18 -12.55
N CYS A 268 15.73 -7.65 -11.91
CA CYS A 268 15.82 -7.02 -10.60
C CYS A 268 15.01 -7.75 -9.52
N GLY A 269 14.52 -8.94 -9.82
CA GLY A 269 13.75 -9.83 -8.96
C GLY A 269 13.02 -10.87 -9.77
N PHE A 270 12.13 -11.65 -9.14
CA PHE A 270 11.33 -12.66 -9.80
C PHE A 270 9.83 -12.43 -9.61
N LEU A 271 9.06 -12.68 -10.68
CA LEU A 271 7.60 -12.65 -10.69
C LEU A 271 7.04 -14.05 -10.87
N CYS A 272 6.38 -14.54 -9.83
CA CYS A 272 5.88 -15.90 -9.75
C CYS A 272 4.36 -15.97 -9.98
N ALA A 273 3.88 -17.01 -10.66
CA ALA A 273 2.46 -17.28 -10.79
C ALA A 273 1.84 -17.45 -9.39
N GLN A 274 0.69 -16.78 -9.13
CA GLN A 274 0.12 -16.62 -7.80
C GLN A 274 -0.14 -17.93 -7.05
N ASP A 275 -0.69 -18.93 -7.72
CA ASP A 275 -1.11 -20.19 -7.09
C ASP A 275 -0.12 -21.34 -7.38
N LYS A 276 1.17 -21.00 -7.60
CA LYS A 276 2.24 -21.97 -7.87
C LYS A 276 3.39 -21.83 -6.88
N PRO A 277 3.29 -22.38 -5.68
CA PRO A 277 4.37 -22.37 -4.67
C PRO A 277 5.71 -22.91 -5.22
N ALA A 278 5.65 -23.92 -6.08
CA ALA A 278 6.84 -24.49 -6.73
C ALA A 278 7.57 -23.48 -7.64
N HIS A 279 6.89 -22.48 -8.21
CA HIS A 279 7.54 -21.42 -8.99
C HIS A 279 8.36 -20.51 -8.07
N PHE A 280 7.77 -20.08 -6.93
CA PHE A 280 8.51 -19.35 -5.90
C PHE A 280 9.73 -20.13 -5.41
N ALA A 281 9.54 -21.43 -5.11
CA ALA A 281 10.60 -22.29 -4.61
C ALA A 281 11.77 -22.43 -5.60
N LYS A 282 11.51 -22.56 -6.90
CA LYS A 282 12.56 -22.61 -7.94
C LYS A 282 13.38 -21.31 -7.97
N CYS A 283 12.72 -20.17 -8.00
CA CYS A 283 13.39 -18.86 -7.99
C CYS A 283 14.23 -18.67 -6.71
N LEU A 284 13.68 -19.04 -5.55
CA LEU A 284 14.40 -18.97 -4.28
C LEU A 284 15.59 -19.94 -4.23
N ALA A 285 15.44 -21.17 -4.74
CA ALA A 285 16.53 -22.14 -4.81
C ALA A 285 17.67 -21.65 -5.71
N GLU A 286 17.37 -21.03 -6.85
CA GLU A 286 18.36 -20.41 -7.72
C GLU A 286 19.14 -19.32 -6.98
N LEU A 287 18.45 -18.45 -6.22
CA LEU A 287 19.09 -17.45 -5.39
C LEU A 287 19.91 -18.04 -4.24
N CYS A 288 19.56 -19.22 -3.72
CA CYS A 288 20.35 -19.90 -2.68
C CYS A 288 21.75 -20.31 -3.16
N VAL A 289 21.92 -20.61 -4.44
CA VAL A 289 23.17 -21.16 -4.99
C VAL A 289 23.94 -20.16 -5.86
N ASN A 290 23.31 -19.08 -6.31
CA ASN A 290 23.90 -18.13 -7.26
C ASN A 290 24.08 -16.73 -6.63
N ASN A 291 25.20 -16.56 -5.92
CA ASN A 291 25.55 -15.28 -5.28
C ASN A 291 25.78 -14.15 -6.30
N SER A 292 26.29 -14.46 -7.50
CA SER A 292 26.49 -13.47 -8.56
C SER A 292 25.15 -12.92 -9.05
N LEU A 293 24.15 -13.78 -9.23
CA LEU A 293 22.81 -13.40 -9.65
C LEU A 293 22.15 -12.46 -8.61
N ILE A 294 22.26 -12.81 -7.33
CA ILE A 294 21.73 -11.95 -6.26
C ILE A 294 22.36 -10.56 -6.30
N LYS A 295 23.70 -10.49 -6.43
CA LYS A 295 24.42 -9.22 -6.49
C LYS A 295 23.93 -8.37 -7.67
N GLN A 296 23.85 -8.95 -8.86
CA GLN A 296 23.37 -8.27 -10.05
C GLN A 296 21.92 -7.78 -9.90
N MET A 297 21.03 -8.62 -9.36
CA MET A 297 19.64 -8.24 -9.13
C MET A 297 19.50 -7.11 -8.10
N LYS A 298 20.29 -7.13 -7.02
CA LYS A 298 20.33 -6.05 -6.03
C LYS A 298 20.73 -4.71 -6.66
N GLU A 299 21.80 -4.69 -7.46
CA GLU A 299 22.28 -3.49 -8.14
C GLU A 299 21.21 -2.93 -9.09
N LYS A 300 20.62 -3.77 -9.95
CA LYS A 300 19.54 -3.36 -10.86
C LYS A 300 18.28 -2.90 -10.13
N ALA A 301 17.92 -3.53 -9.01
CA ALA A 301 16.77 -3.13 -8.19
C ALA A 301 16.94 -1.71 -7.64
N VAL A 302 18.11 -1.42 -7.06
CA VAL A 302 18.45 -0.08 -6.53
C VAL A 302 18.43 0.97 -7.65
N GLU A 303 19.07 0.67 -8.78
CA GLU A 303 19.11 1.58 -9.93
C GLU A 303 17.69 1.91 -10.44
N LYS A 304 16.85 0.87 -10.58
CA LYS A 304 15.45 1.04 -11.02
C LYS A 304 14.67 1.94 -10.08
N VAL A 305 14.80 1.75 -8.77
CA VAL A 305 14.11 2.58 -7.78
C VAL A 305 14.60 4.02 -7.84
N LYS A 306 15.91 4.25 -7.84
CA LYS A 306 16.48 5.60 -7.94
C LYS A 306 16.01 6.35 -9.19
N SER A 307 15.95 5.66 -10.32
CA SER A 307 15.59 6.27 -11.60
C SER A 307 14.08 6.48 -11.80
N LYS A 308 13.22 5.63 -11.22
CA LYS A 308 11.77 5.63 -11.51
C LYS A 308 10.88 5.94 -10.30
N PHE A 309 11.31 5.58 -9.08
CA PHE A 309 10.47 5.58 -7.89
C PHE A 309 11.04 6.40 -6.73
N SER A 310 12.10 7.18 -6.90
CA SER A 310 12.55 8.10 -5.85
C SER A 310 11.51 9.19 -5.59
N LEU A 311 11.41 9.68 -4.34
CA LEU A 311 10.51 10.78 -3.97
C LEU A 311 10.72 12.02 -4.84
N GLU A 312 11.97 12.30 -5.25
CA GLU A 312 12.29 13.42 -6.13
C GLU A 312 11.58 13.28 -7.49
N LYS A 313 11.65 12.09 -8.11
CA LYS A 313 11.00 11.82 -9.40
C LYS A 313 9.48 11.90 -9.31
N VAL A 314 8.92 11.29 -8.29
CA VAL A 314 7.47 11.28 -8.03
C VAL A 314 6.99 12.68 -7.68
N GLY A 315 7.72 13.41 -6.83
CA GLY A 315 7.43 14.78 -6.45
C GLY A 315 7.34 15.73 -7.65
N THR A 316 8.23 15.57 -8.62
CA THR A 316 8.17 16.32 -9.89
C THR A 316 6.85 16.08 -10.64
N GLY A 317 6.33 14.86 -10.60
CA GLY A 317 5.02 14.51 -11.18
C GLY A 317 3.87 15.25 -10.51
N TYR A 318 3.85 15.26 -9.17
CA TYR A 318 2.85 15.99 -8.39
C TYR A 318 2.98 17.51 -8.52
N ASP A 319 4.20 18.07 -8.53
CA ASP A 319 4.40 19.51 -8.74
C ASP A 319 3.83 19.95 -10.09
N ARG A 320 4.12 19.21 -11.16
CA ARG A 320 3.56 19.46 -12.48
C ARG A 320 2.03 19.40 -12.48
N LEU A 321 1.45 18.39 -11.85
CA LEU A 321 0.00 18.25 -11.72
C LEU A 321 -0.61 19.43 -10.98
N PHE A 322 -0.08 19.80 -9.81
CA PHE A 322 -0.63 20.90 -9.02
C PHE A 322 -0.51 22.24 -9.74
N ARG A 323 0.62 22.52 -10.40
CA ARG A 323 0.79 23.73 -11.21
C ARG A 323 -0.19 23.78 -12.39
N SER A 324 -0.48 22.67 -13.05
CA SER A 324 -1.47 22.65 -14.13
C SER A 324 -2.86 22.96 -13.62
N LEU A 325 -3.27 22.33 -12.49
CA LEU A 325 -4.58 22.55 -11.88
C LEU A 325 -4.78 23.99 -11.35
N LEU A 326 -3.71 24.66 -10.93
CA LEU A 326 -3.78 26.06 -10.51
C LEU A 326 -3.97 27.04 -11.68
N ARG A 327 -3.54 26.68 -12.88
CA ARG A 327 -3.73 27.49 -14.11
C ARG A 327 -5.13 27.34 -14.70
N GLU A 328 -5.83 26.26 -14.38
CA GLU A 328 -7.20 26.06 -14.83
C GLU A 328 -8.13 27.06 -14.14
N THR A 329 -8.87 27.82 -14.94
CA THR A 329 -9.92 28.70 -14.47
C THR A 329 -10.93 27.93 -13.58
N ARG A 330 -11.52 28.63 -12.61
CA ARG A 330 -12.42 28.09 -11.57
C ARG A 330 -13.37 27.00 -12.10
N CYS A 331 -13.46 25.89 -11.39
CA CYS A 331 -14.58 24.98 -11.58
C CYS A 331 -15.87 25.66 -11.14
N ASP A 332 -16.84 25.81 -12.05
CA ASP A 332 -18.16 26.39 -11.77
C ASP A 332 -19.05 25.44 -10.95
N PHE A 333 -18.52 24.96 -9.83
CA PHE A 333 -19.35 24.21 -8.88
C PHE A 333 -19.89 25.17 -7.84
N PRO A 334 -21.23 25.30 -7.74
CA PRO A 334 -21.81 26.06 -6.66
C PRO A 334 -21.40 25.43 -5.33
N GLU A 335 -20.89 26.26 -4.44
CA GLU A 335 -20.62 25.86 -3.07
C GLU A 335 -21.96 25.59 -2.36
N LEU A 336 -22.20 24.34 -1.99
CA LEU A 336 -23.42 23.97 -1.29
C LEU A 336 -23.31 24.31 0.20
N PRO A 337 -24.40 24.79 0.83
CA PRO A 337 -24.43 24.96 2.28
C PRO A 337 -24.38 23.60 2.97
N ILE A 338 -23.67 23.53 4.10
CA ILE A 338 -23.59 22.31 4.91
C ILE A 338 -24.96 22.10 5.58
N PRO A 339 -25.68 21.00 5.32
CA PRO A 339 -26.98 20.75 5.89
C PRO A 339 -26.91 20.51 7.41
N ALA A 340 -28.06 20.60 8.09
CA ALA A 340 -28.16 20.30 9.52
C ALA A 340 -27.67 18.88 9.85
N GLN A 341 -27.89 17.94 8.95
CA GLN A 341 -27.35 16.57 9.02
C GLN A 341 -26.73 16.20 7.69
N VAL A 342 -25.39 15.96 7.72
CA VAL A 342 -24.63 15.50 6.56
C VAL A 342 -24.89 14.01 6.34
N PRO A 343 -25.33 13.60 5.14
CA PRO A 343 -25.50 12.19 4.84
C PRO A 343 -24.13 11.49 4.71
N PHE A 344 -24.08 10.22 5.09
CA PHE A 344 -22.91 9.39 4.79
C PHE A 344 -22.73 9.28 3.27
N HIS A 345 -21.48 9.43 2.83
CA HIS A 345 -21.18 9.22 1.43
C HIS A 345 -21.63 7.81 0.99
N PRO A 346 -22.34 7.65 -0.13
CA PRO A 346 -22.97 6.37 -0.53
C PRO A 346 -21.99 5.19 -0.63
N LEU A 347 -20.73 5.47 -0.91
CA LEU A 347 -19.69 4.47 -1.04
C LEU A 347 -19.06 4.02 0.29
N VAL A 348 -19.36 4.76 1.38
CA VAL A 348 -18.78 4.47 2.71
C VAL A 348 -19.90 3.95 3.62
N ARG A 349 -19.83 2.69 3.99
CA ARG A 349 -20.78 2.06 4.90
C ARG A 349 -20.29 2.13 6.34
N PRO A 350 -21.18 2.34 7.33
CA PRO A 350 -20.84 2.31 8.75
C PRO A 350 -20.11 1.00 9.13
N ARG A 351 -19.08 1.09 9.98
CA ARG A 351 -18.24 -0.05 10.42
C ARG A 351 -19.05 -1.28 10.88
N ARG A 352 -20.21 -1.11 11.53
CA ARG A 352 -21.08 -2.21 11.99
C ARG A 352 -21.50 -3.15 10.85
N LEU A 353 -21.84 -2.62 9.67
CA LEU A 353 -22.23 -3.45 8.51
C LEU A 353 -21.04 -4.14 7.85
N VAL A 354 -19.86 -3.52 7.87
CA VAL A 354 -18.61 -4.11 7.33
C VAL A 354 -18.14 -5.26 8.23
N THR A 355 -18.19 -5.07 9.56
CA THR A 355 -17.82 -6.09 10.54
C THR A 355 -18.78 -7.27 10.52
N LEU A 356 -20.08 -7.03 10.40
CA LEU A 356 -21.10 -8.09 10.31
C LEU A 356 -20.91 -8.91 9.01
N ARG A 357 -20.69 -8.26 7.87
CA ARG A 357 -20.41 -8.96 6.60
C ARG A 357 -19.09 -9.72 6.64
N ARG A 358 -18.03 -9.20 7.26
CA ARG A 358 -16.77 -9.93 7.44
C ARG A 358 -16.96 -11.16 8.34
N LYS A 359 -17.67 -11.02 9.47
CA LYS A 359 -18.03 -12.15 10.35
C LYS A 359 -18.88 -13.17 9.59
N LEU A 360 -19.91 -12.74 8.86
CA LEU A 360 -20.76 -13.64 8.08
C LEU A 360 -19.98 -14.39 6.99
N ARG A 361 -19.10 -13.70 6.25
CA ARG A 361 -18.22 -14.30 5.24
C ARG A 361 -17.26 -15.31 5.84
N SER A 362 -16.65 -15.00 7.00
CA SER A 362 -15.76 -15.94 7.67
C SER A 362 -16.49 -17.18 8.20
N VAL A 363 -17.74 -17.02 8.65
CA VAL A 363 -18.61 -18.12 9.09
C VAL A 363 -19.06 -18.97 7.90
N LEU A 364 -19.51 -18.35 6.83
CA LEU A 364 -19.96 -19.04 5.61
C LEU A 364 -18.79 -19.76 4.89
N ALA A 365 -17.60 -19.19 4.92
CA ALA A 365 -16.39 -19.85 4.40
C ALA A 365 -15.98 -21.07 5.25
N ARG A 366 -16.13 -20.98 6.58
CA ARG A 366 -15.88 -22.12 7.49
C ARG A 366 -16.91 -23.26 7.34
N LEU A 367 -18.14 -22.92 6.96
CA LEU A 367 -19.23 -23.87 6.74
C LEU A 367 -19.26 -24.44 5.32
N GLY A 368 -18.32 -24.08 4.45
CA GLY A 368 -18.30 -24.51 3.05
C GLY A 368 -19.45 -23.94 2.18
N LEU A 369 -20.23 -23.01 2.73
CA LEU A 369 -21.42 -22.42 2.07
C LEU A 369 -21.10 -21.19 1.24
N TRP A 370 -19.86 -20.73 1.19
CA TRP A 370 -19.39 -19.63 0.37
C TRP A 370 -18.70 -20.17 -0.88
N ARG A 371 -19.42 -20.28 -1.99
CA ARG A 371 -18.85 -20.38 -3.33
C ARG A 371 -18.77 -18.97 -3.95
N ARG A 372 -17.72 -18.72 -4.74
CA ARG A 372 -17.28 -17.44 -5.34
C ARG A 372 -18.36 -16.65 -6.06
#